data_9470e53825407334f7bdba743260b1df
#
_entry.id   9470e53825407334f7bdba743260b1df
#
_cell.length_a   1.000
_cell.length_b   1.000
_cell.length_c   1.000
_cell.angle_alpha   90.00
_cell.angle_beta   90.00
_cell.angle_gamma   90.00
#
_symmetry.space_group_name_H-M   'P 1'
#
loop_
_entity.id
_entity.type
_entity.pdbx_description
1 polymer ?
#
loop_
_entity_poly.entity_id
_entity_poly.type
_entity_poly.pdbx_seq_one_letter_code
_entity_poly.pdbx_strand_id
1 'polypeptide(L)'
;MVISLIQGALGNPFGNAASGPAFGLLNEVLSEYRSRDGIARPSRYEVVIGSPPRLATDNKGARNVSLKCESIVFPGRNIDTTTDTNIYGPTREIATGFSFADITATFQCGSDMSEKIFFERWQESSFNINSWAMRFYKEYVGEIRIFLLDEQNQRRYGVKLWECFPKNMAEQTLNYGTINEQLKLSVTFSYRYWTDLKTSGGVPQPLGDRIVDNLKNQAVRRLTAQTPAVTRLLGNFLR
;
A
#
# COMPACT_ATOMS: atom_id res chain seq x y z
N MET A 1 29.03 11.35 -60.63
CA MET A 1 27.66 11.86 -60.44
C MET A 1 26.65 10.73 -60.55
N VAL A 2 26.88 9.56 -59.96
CA VAL A 2 25.98 8.39 -59.99
C VAL A 2 25.78 7.72 -58.60
N ILE A 3 26.49 8.16 -57.59
CA ILE A 3 26.42 7.58 -56.23
C ILE A 3 25.35 8.27 -55.31
N SER A 4 24.84 9.41 -55.75
CA SER A 4 23.87 10.20 -54.96
C SER A 4 22.38 9.81 -55.17
N LEU A 5 22.10 8.93 -56.10
CA LEU A 5 20.71 8.57 -56.50
C LEU A 5 20.18 7.24 -55.93
N ILE A 6 21.04 6.48 -55.20
CA ILE A 6 20.62 5.19 -54.61
C ILE A 6 20.28 5.29 -53.13
N GLN A 7 20.55 6.42 -52.50
CA GLN A 7 20.25 6.63 -51.07
C GLN A 7 18.81 7.06 -50.77
N GLY A 8 18.00 7.33 -51.81
CA GLY A 8 16.59 7.76 -51.66
C GLY A 8 15.54 6.65 -51.77
N ALA A 9 15.94 5.41 -52.12
CA ALA A 9 14.94 4.35 -52.40
C ALA A 9 14.94 3.16 -51.42
N LEU A 10 15.81 3.14 -50.43
CA LEU A 10 15.71 2.24 -49.29
C LEU A 10 15.06 3.01 -48.16
N GLY A 11 13.73 2.98 -48.15
CA GLY A 11 12.97 3.41 -47.02
C GLY A 11 13.51 2.71 -45.76
N ASN A 12 13.83 3.51 -44.75
CA ASN A 12 14.36 3.04 -43.47
C ASN A 12 13.43 1.95 -42.97
N PRO A 13 13.83 0.66 -42.90
CA PRO A 13 12.93 -0.43 -42.45
C PRO A 13 12.54 -0.29 -40.96
N PHE A 14 13.20 0.58 -40.24
CA PHE A 14 12.83 1.05 -38.90
C PHE A 14 12.23 2.45 -39.11
N GLY A 15 10.94 2.49 -39.50
CA GLY A 15 10.19 3.73 -39.69
C GLY A 15 10.53 4.73 -38.61
N ASN A 16 10.62 6.01 -38.96
CA ASN A 16 10.98 7.15 -38.11
C ASN A 16 10.80 6.82 -36.63
N ALA A 17 11.83 6.17 -36.05
CA ALA A 17 11.99 6.25 -34.61
C ALA A 17 12.17 7.74 -34.40
N ALA A 18 11.05 8.35 -34.01
CA ALA A 18 11.01 9.73 -33.62
C ALA A 18 12.27 10.00 -32.82
N SER A 19 12.88 11.11 -33.11
CA SER A 19 13.94 11.75 -32.36
C SER A 19 13.83 11.52 -30.84
N GLY A 20 14.00 10.27 -30.43
CA GLY A 20 14.29 9.90 -29.07
C GLY A 20 15.67 10.47 -28.75
N PRO A 21 15.93 10.90 -27.54
CA PRO A 21 17.21 11.45 -27.14
C PRO A 21 18.31 10.48 -27.59
N ALA A 22 19.43 11.00 -28.11
CA ALA A 22 20.57 10.25 -28.62
C ALA A 22 21.24 9.30 -27.60
N PHE A 23 20.62 9.11 -26.47
CA PHE A 23 21.00 8.28 -25.33
C PHE A 23 20.07 7.06 -25.32
N GLY A 24 20.64 5.88 -25.54
CA GLY A 24 19.89 4.64 -25.65
C GLY A 24 18.93 4.35 -24.49
N LEU A 25 18.10 3.33 -24.65
CA LEU A 25 17.04 2.88 -23.73
C LEU A 25 17.45 2.90 -22.24
N LEU A 26 18.73 2.64 -21.93
CA LEU A 26 19.25 2.66 -20.57
C LEU A 26 19.17 4.06 -19.92
N ASN A 27 19.48 5.12 -20.67
CA ASN A 27 19.42 6.48 -20.14
C ASN A 27 17.98 6.96 -19.98
N GLU A 28 17.08 6.51 -20.84
CA GLU A 28 15.65 6.78 -20.71
C GLU A 28 15.09 6.12 -19.44
N VAL A 29 15.43 4.85 -19.20
CA VAL A 29 15.08 4.12 -17.98
C VAL A 29 15.66 4.81 -16.74
N LEU A 30 16.93 5.22 -16.77
CA LEU A 30 17.54 5.92 -15.64
C LEU A 30 16.93 7.31 -15.40
N SER A 31 16.55 8.03 -16.46
CA SER A 31 15.87 9.32 -16.33
C SER A 31 14.48 9.17 -15.73
N GLU A 32 13.75 8.12 -16.13
CA GLU A 32 12.42 7.80 -15.57
C GLU A 32 12.50 7.50 -14.06
N TYR A 33 13.48 6.69 -13.63
CA TYR A 33 13.68 6.41 -12.21
C TYR A 33 14.07 7.67 -11.41
N ARG A 34 14.91 8.53 -11.98
CA ARG A 34 15.31 9.79 -11.33
C ARG A 34 14.16 10.80 -11.24
N SER A 35 13.31 10.86 -12.26
CA SER A 35 12.15 11.76 -12.28
C SER A 35 11.07 11.39 -11.26
N ARG A 36 11.05 10.11 -10.80
CA ARG A 36 10.09 9.58 -9.83
C ARG A 36 10.67 9.33 -8.44
N ASP A 37 11.69 10.09 -8.04
CA ASP A 37 12.32 10.02 -6.72
C ASP A 37 13.04 8.69 -6.40
N GLY A 38 13.48 7.96 -7.43
CA GLY A 38 14.31 6.77 -7.29
C GLY A 38 13.56 5.45 -7.31
N ILE A 39 14.26 4.38 -6.91
CA ILE A 39 13.75 3.01 -6.92
C ILE A 39 13.19 2.66 -5.54
N ALA A 40 12.01 2.06 -5.51
CA ALA A 40 11.43 1.53 -4.28
C ALA A 40 12.32 0.42 -3.69
N ARG A 41 12.71 0.56 -2.43
CA ARG A 41 13.56 -0.41 -1.73
C ARG A 41 12.73 -1.20 -0.71
N PRO A 42 12.79 -2.53 -0.70
CA PRO A 42 12.02 -3.36 0.23
C PRO A 42 12.43 -3.16 1.70
N SER A 43 13.62 -2.61 1.96
CA SER A 43 14.11 -2.33 3.31
C SER A 43 13.55 -1.04 3.93
N ARG A 44 12.80 -0.24 3.16
CA ARG A 44 12.24 1.05 3.62
C ARG A 44 10.73 0.97 3.71
N TYR A 45 10.25 0.57 4.85
CA TYR A 45 8.82 0.47 5.11
C TYR A 45 8.50 0.86 6.55
N GLU A 46 7.25 1.18 6.78
CA GLU A 46 6.67 1.46 8.08
C GLU A 46 5.37 0.68 8.23
N VAL A 47 5.21 0.02 9.35
CA VAL A 47 3.98 -0.69 9.69
C VAL A 47 3.32 0.02 10.86
N VAL A 48 2.02 0.22 10.78
CA VAL A 48 1.21 0.78 11.85
C VAL A 48 0.08 -0.19 12.15
N ILE A 49 0.14 -0.81 13.30
CA ILE A 49 -0.89 -1.74 13.79
C ILE A 49 -1.89 -0.93 14.62
N GLY A 50 -3.16 -0.97 14.22
CA GLY A 50 -4.26 -0.41 14.98
C GLY A 50 -4.86 -1.47 15.89
N SER A 51 -4.87 -1.21 17.19
CA SER A 51 -5.48 -2.11 18.17
C SER A 51 -6.99 -2.29 17.91
N PRO A 52 -7.54 -3.49 18.15
CA PRO A 52 -8.99 -3.67 18.12
C PRO A 52 -9.66 -2.82 19.21
N PRO A 53 -10.96 -2.52 19.08
CA PRO A 53 -11.69 -1.67 20.03
C PRO A 53 -11.55 -2.10 21.49
N ARG A 54 -11.47 -3.40 21.74
CA ARG A 54 -11.32 -3.96 23.08
C ARG A 54 -9.93 -3.72 23.70
N LEU A 55 -8.90 -3.61 22.88
CA LEU A 55 -7.53 -3.28 23.28
C LEU A 55 -7.18 -1.80 23.05
N ALA A 56 -8.16 -0.95 22.77
CA ALA A 56 -7.95 0.46 22.46
C ALA A 56 -7.23 1.23 23.58
N THR A 57 -7.28 0.73 24.82
CA THR A 57 -6.55 1.29 25.96
C THR A 57 -5.03 1.06 25.86
N ASP A 58 -4.59 0.07 25.07
CA ASP A 58 -3.17 -0.30 24.93
C ASP A 58 -2.55 0.23 23.63
N ASN A 59 -2.78 1.51 23.33
CA ASN A 59 -2.18 2.15 22.15
C ASN A 59 -0.65 2.19 22.19
N LYS A 60 -0.04 2.18 23.39
CA LYS A 60 1.42 2.12 23.55
C LYS A 60 1.95 0.74 23.14
N GLY A 61 1.26 -0.34 23.50
CA GLY A 61 1.59 -1.71 23.11
C GLY A 61 1.57 -1.87 21.60
N ALA A 62 0.50 -1.45 20.94
CA ALA A 62 0.38 -1.52 19.49
C ALA A 62 1.49 -0.73 18.77
N ARG A 63 1.85 0.45 19.27
CA ARG A 63 2.95 1.25 18.71
C ARG A 63 4.31 0.56 18.89
N ASN A 64 4.58 0.02 20.06
CA ASN A 64 5.83 -0.70 20.34
C ASN A 64 5.99 -1.90 19.42
N VAL A 65 4.93 -2.69 19.24
CA VAL A 65 4.92 -3.84 18.33
C VAL A 65 5.13 -3.39 16.88
N SER A 66 4.49 -2.29 16.46
CA SER A 66 4.67 -1.72 15.12
C SER A 66 6.11 -1.36 14.83
N LEU A 67 6.85 -0.80 15.79
CA LEU A 67 8.25 -0.41 15.65
C LEU A 67 9.22 -1.60 15.59
N LYS A 68 8.82 -2.76 16.14
CA LYS A 68 9.65 -3.97 16.19
C LYS A 68 9.33 -4.93 15.03
N CYS A 69 8.56 -4.51 14.04
CA CYS A 69 8.28 -5.30 12.84
C CYS A 69 9.53 -5.40 11.97
N GLU A 70 10.12 -6.59 11.89
CA GLU A 70 11.32 -6.86 11.08
C GLU A 70 10.99 -7.13 9.62
N SER A 71 9.90 -7.84 9.36
CA SER A 71 9.46 -8.12 8.00
C SER A 71 7.94 -8.24 7.94
N ILE A 72 7.37 -7.87 6.82
CA ILE A 72 5.95 -8.02 6.53
C ILE A 72 5.75 -8.27 5.04
N VAL A 73 4.82 -9.15 4.71
CA VAL A 73 4.46 -9.43 3.33
C VAL A 73 3.43 -8.40 2.87
N PHE A 74 3.64 -7.79 1.69
CA PHE A 74 2.64 -6.93 1.07
C PHE A 74 1.44 -7.76 0.61
N PRO A 75 0.20 -7.29 0.81
CA PRO A 75 -0.99 -8.03 0.43
C PRO A 75 -1.12 -8.13 -1.08
N GLY A 76 -1.38 -9.34 -1.57
CA GLY A 76 -1.76 -9.61 -2.95
C GLY A 76 -3.27 -9.53 -3.17
N ARG A 77 -3.68 -9.65 -4.43
CA ARG A 77 -5.08 -9.80 -4.83
C ARG A 77 -5.15 -10.85 -5.92
N ASN A 78 -5.94 -11.87 -5.70
CA ASN A 78 -6.19 -12.91 -6.69
C ASN A 78 -7.57 -12.70 -7.31
N ILE A 79 -7.66 -12.92 -8.60
CA ILE A 79 -8.93 -12.96 -9.33
C ILE A 79 -9.33 -14.42 -9.45
N ASP A 80 -10.46 -14.76 -8.87
CA ASP A 80 -11.02 -16.10 -9.01
C ASP A 80 -11.70 -16.20 -10.37
N THR A 81 -11.35 -17.24 -11.14
CA THR A 81 -11.86 -17.43 -12.51
C THR A 81 -12.61 -18.74 -12.65
N THR A 82 -13.59 -18.76 -13.51
CA THR A 82 -14.30 -19.98 -13.95
C THR A 82 -14.14 -20.14 -15.46
N THR A 83 -13.83 -21.35 -15.87
CA THR A 83 -13.68 -21.68 -17.29
C THR A 83 -15.03 -21.83 -17.95
N ASP A 84 -15.26 -21.05 -19.01
CA ASP A 84 -16.44 -21.16 -19.86
C ASP A 84 -16.16 -22.16 -20.98
N THR A 85 -16.85 -23.31 -20.91
CA THR A 85 -16.74 -24.40 -21.89
C THR A 85 -17.84 -24.40 -22.93
N ASN A 86 -18.82 -23.48 -22.86
CA ASN A 86 -20.00 -23.44 -23.72
C ASN A 86 -19.78 -22.78 -25.08
N ILE A 87 -18.53 -22.54 -25.47
CA ILE A 87 -18.20 -21.81 -26.71
C ILE A 87 -17.49 -22.76 -27.67
N TYR A 88 -17.91 -22.73 -28.96
CA TYR A 88 -17.17 -23.38 -30.04
C TYR A 88 -15.82 -22.65 -30.19
N GLY A 89 -14.71 -23.32 -29.92
CA GLY A 89 -13.36 -22.77 -30.01
C GLY A 89 -12.57 -22.95 -28.71
N PRO A 90 -11.45 -22.23 -28.56
CA PRO A 90 -10.66 -22.29 -27.33
C PRO A 90 -11.47 -21.78 -26.13
N THR A 91 -11.35 -22.47 -25.01
CA THR A 91 -12.00 -22.09 -23.75
C THR A 91 -11.48 -20.74 -23.26
N ARG A 92 -12.35 -19.96 -22.63
CA ARG A 92 -11.99 -18.68 -21.99
C ARG A 92 -12.23 -18.74 -20.49
N GLU A 93 -11.45 -17.97 -19.74
CA GLU A 93 -11.66 -17.78 -18.33
C GLU A 93 -12.47 -16.50 -18.08
N ILE A 94 -13.49 -16.62 -17.23
CA ILE A 94 -14.34 -15.51 -16.80
C ILE A 94 -14.07 -15.22 -15.34
N ALA A 95 -13.77 -13.96 -15.00
CA ALA A 95 -13.59 -13.54 -13.62
C ALA A 95 -14.91 -13.62 -12.84
N THR A 96 -14.87 -14.29 -11.69
CA THR A 96 -16.05 -14.51 -10.82
C THR A 96 -15.94 -13.78 -9.49
N GLY A 97 -14.73 -13.47 -9.00
CA GLY A 97 -14.56 -12.82 -7.72
C GLY A 97 -13.13 -12.41 -7.43
N PHE A 98 -12.92 -11.92 -6.23
CA PHE A 98 -11.61 -11.60 -5.67
C PHE A 98 -11.38 -12.39 -4.39
N SER A 99 -10.18 -12.96 -4.24
CA SER A 99 -9.72 -13.59 -3.00
C SER A 99 -8.44 -12.93 -2.50
N PHE A 100 -8.26 -12.99 -1.18
CA PHE A 100 -7.13 -12.40 -0.49
C PHE A 100 -6.47 -13.47 0.37
N ALA A 101 -5.16 -13.63 0.21
CA ALA A 101 -4.37 -14.55 1.01
C ALA A 101 -3.99 -13.90 2.34
N ASP A 102 -3.89 -14.70 3.40
CA ASP A 102 -3.37 -14.27 4.70
C ASP A 102 -1.95 -13.70 4.53
N ILE A 103 -1.58 -12.73 5.35
CA ILE A 103 -0.23 -12.16 5.37
C ILE A 103 0.52 -12.55 6.62
N THR A 104 1.83 -12.70 6.50
CA THR A 104 2.71 -13.01 7.62
C THR A 104 3.62 -11.82 7.90
N ALA A 105 3.77 -11.49 9.17
CA ALA A 105 4.72 -10.50 9.66
C ALA A 105 5.59 -11.10 10.76
N THR A 106 6.87 -10.75 10.77
CA THR A 106 7.84 -11.19 11.77
C THR A 106 8.22 -10.01 12.66
N PHE A 107 8.19 -10.22 13.95
CA PHE A 107 8.49 -9.22 14.97
C PHE A 107 9.71 -9.65 15.78
N GLN A 108 10.55 -8.67 16.10
CA GLN A 108 11.67 -8.87 17.04
C GLN A 108 11.11 -8.85 18.46
N CYS A 109 11.44 -9.86 19.25
CA CYS A 109 11.00 -9.94 20.64
C CYS A 109 11.99 -9.25 21.58
N GLY A 110 11.47 -8.44 22.47
CA GLY A 110 12.23 -7.93 23.63
C GLY A 110 12.36 -9.00 24.73
N SER A 111 13.26 -8.76 25.68
CA SER A 111 13.44 -9.65 26.84
C SER A 111 12.19 -9.76 27.72
N ASP A 112 11.29 -8.80 27.66
CA ASP A 112 10.03 -8.73 28.37
C ASP A 112 8.87 -9.42 27.62
N MET A 113 9.12 -9.91 26.39
CA MET A 113 8.14 -10.58 25.53
C MET A 113 6.83 -9.80 25.36
N SER A 114 6.89 -8.47 25.44
CA SER A 114 5.71 -7.61 25.34
C SER A 114 4.95 -7.76 24.03
N GLU A 115 5.66 -8.09 22.93
CA GLU A 115 5.08 -8.33 21.62
C GLU A 115 4.20 -9.58 21.62
N LYS A 116 4.70 -10.67 22.22
CA LYS A 116 3.94 -11.91 22.33
C LYS A 116 2.70 -11.73 23.20
N ILE A 117 2.86 -11.09 24.36
CA ILE A 117 1.76 -10.78 25.27
C ILE A 117 0.68 -9.93 24.58
N PHE A 118 1.09 -8.97 23.75
CA PHE A 118 0.15 -8.14 22.99
C PHE A 118 -0.71 -8.97 22.02
N PHE A 119 -0.09 -9.86 21.25
CA PHE A 119 -0.82 -10.71 20.31
C PHE A 119 -1.67 -11.78 21.00
N GLU A 120 -1.20 -12.34 22.10
CA GLU A 120 -1.99 -13.26 22.93
C GLU A 120 -3.27 -12.58 23.43
N ARG A 121 -3.16 -11.37 23.97
CA ARG A 121 -4.32 -10.57 24.39
C ARG A 121 -5.24 -10.24 23.21
N TRP A 122 -4.66 -10.01 22.04
CA TRP A 122 -5.47 -9.78 20.84
C TRP A 122 -6.26 -11.03 20.45
N GLN A 123 -5.64 -12.20 20.47
CA GLN A 123 -6.36 -13.47 20.24
C GLN A 123 -7.40 -13.74 21.32
N GLU A 124 -7.10 -13.49 22.59
CA GLU A 124 -8.06 -13.59 23.70
C GLU A 124 -9.24 -12.64 23.56
N SER A 125 -9.06 -11.51 22.84
CA SER A 125 -10.18 -10.61 22.54
C SER A 125 -11.21 -11.23 21.59
N SER A 126 -10.84 -12.23 20.79
CA SER A 126 -11.77 -12.97 19.93
C SER A 126 -12.45 -14.13 20.63
N PHE A 127 -11.75 -14.74 21.57
CA PHE A 127 -12.18 -15.96 22.24
C PHE A 127 -11.84 -15.91 23.72
N ASN A 128 -12.83 -16.07 24.57
CA ASN A 128 -12.61 -16.07 26.01
C ASN A 128 -12.18 -17.47 26.49
N ILE A 129 -10.92 -17.61 26.91
CA ILE A 129 -10.34 -18.88 27.34
C ILE A 129 -11.09 -19.48 28.55
N ASN A 130 -11.62 -18.64 29.45
CA ASN A 130 -12.29 -19.13 30.66
C ASN A 130 -13.70 -19.66 30.40
N SER A 131 -14.48 -19.00 29.54
CA SER A 131 -15.84 -19.37 29.23
C SER A 131 -16.04 -20.12 27.92
N TRP A 132 -15.01 -20.24 27.11
CA TRP A 132 -15.00 -20.84 25.77
C TRP A 132 -16.03 -20.19 24.84
N ALA A 133 -16.44 -18.94 25.15
CA ALA A 133 -17.38 -18.20 24.35
C ALA A 133 -16.68 -17.33 23.31
N MET A 134 -17.16 -17.37 22.09
CA MET A 134 -16.73 -16.46 21.03
C MET A 134 -17.37 -15.08 21.23
N ARG A 135 -16.64 -14.05 20.88
CA ARG A 135 -17.07 -12.66 20.95
C ARG A 135 -17.57 -12.16 19.60
N PHE A 136 -18.21 -11.00 19.61
CA PHE A 136 -18.66 -10.38 18.37
C PHE A 136 -17.49 -9.94 17.50
N TYR A 137 -17.62 -10.17 16.19
CA TYR A 137 -16.60 -9.89 15.19
C TYR A 137 -15.99 -8.48 15.30
N LYS A 138 -16.84 -7.47 15.50
CA LYS A 138 -16.40 -6.06 15.60
C LYS A 138 -15.54 -5.76 16.84
N GLU A 139 -15.51 -6.61 17.83
CA GLU A 139 -14.77 -6.37 19.06
C GLU A 139 -13.28 -6.72 18.94
N TYR A 140 -12.95 -7.71 18.11
CA TYR A 140 -11.58 -8.21 17.97
C TYR A 140 -10.90 -7.83 16.67
N VAL A 141 -11.61 -7.32 15.66
CA VAL A 141 -10.99 -6.89 14.42
C VAL A 141 -10.32 -5.54 14.59
N GLY A 142 -9.10 -5.44 14.08
CA GLY A 142 -8.30 -4.21 14.02
C GLY A 142 -8.01 -3.80 12.60
N GLU A 143 -7.03 -2.93 12.43
CA GLU A 143 -6.54 -2.49 11.13
C GLU A 143 -5.01 -2.51 11.11
N ILE A 144 -4.42 -2.80 9.96
CA ILE A 144 -2.99 -2.68 9.75
C ILE A 144 -2.75 -1.78 8.54
N ARG A 145 -1.82 -0.84 8.68
CA ARG A 145 -1.40 0.03 7.59
C ARG A 145 0.07 -0.22 7.32
N ILE A 146 0.40 -0.44 6.06
CA ILE A 146 1.76 -0.69 5.60
C ILE A 146 2.13 0.43 4.64
N PHE A 147 3.20 1.14 4.92
CA PHE A 147 3.70 2.23 4.10
C PHE A 147 5.06 1.88 3.52
N LEU A 148 5.23 2.12 2.24
CA LEU A 148 6.51 2.11 1.57
C LEU A 148 7.09 3.53 1.61
N LEU A 149 8.36 3.62 2.02
CA LEU A 149 9.07 4.87 2.17
C LEU A 149 10.04 5.08 0.99
N ASP A 150 10.24 6.32 0.61
CA ASP A 150 11.26 6.72 -0.35
C ASP A 150 12.66 6.85 0.31
N GLU A 151 13.63 7.32 -0.48
CA GLU A 151 15.00 7.56 0.02
C GLU A 151 15.07 8.67 1.08
N GLN A 152 14.06 9.53 1.14
CA GLN A 152 13.92 10.63 2.09
C GLN A 152 13.05 10.26 3.30
N ASN A 153 12.69 8.97 3.47
CA ASN A 153 11.80 8.45 4.49
C ASN A 153 10.38 9.06 4.46
N GLN A 154 9.92 9.49 3.27
CA GLN A 154 8.55 9.95 3.10
C GLN A 154 7.66 8.79 2.61
N ARG A 155 6.43 8.76 3.08
CA ARG A 155 5.44 7.76 2.69
C ARG A 155 4.99 8.02 1.26
N ARG A 156 5.30 7.11 0.33
CA ARG A 156 4.93 7.22 -1.09
C ARG A 156 3.76 6.35 -1.48
N TYR A 157 3.74 5.14 -0.97
CA TYR A 157 2.68 4.19 -1.19
C TYR A 157 2.24 3.60 0.13
N GLY A 158 0.96 3.40 0.32
CA GLY A 158 0.43 2.80 1.52
C GLY A 158 -0.76 1.92 1.24
N VAL A 159 -0.88 0.87 2.01
CA VAL A 159 -1.99 -0.08 1.97
C VAL A 159 -2.60 -0.17 3.35
N LYS A 160 -3.91 -0.15 3.40
CA LYS A 160 -4.68 -0.38 4.62
C LYS A 160 -5.40 -1.72 4.51
N LEU A 161 -5.12 -2.60 5.45
CA LEU A 161 -5.82 -3.86 5.64
C LEU A 161 -6.99 -3.63 6.59
N TRP A 162 -8.16 -4.05 6.17
CA TRP A 162 -9.38 -3.88 6.91
C TRP A 162 -9.79 -5.16 7.61
N GLU A 163 -10.34 -4.99 8.81
CA GLU A 163 -10.87 -6.11 9.60
C GLU A 163 -9.83 -7.21 9.82
N CYS A 164 -8.61 -6.79 10.24
CA CYS A 164 -7.49 -7.67 10.52
C CYS A 164 -7.56 -8.30 11.91
N PHE A 165 -7.11 -9.53 12.03
CA PHE A 165 -6.86 -10.16 13.32
C PHE A 165 -5.73 -11.18 13.20
N PRO A 166 -4.96 -11.45 14.29
CA PRO A 166 -3.92 -12.45 14.31
C PRO A 166 -4.55 -13.85 14.34
N LYS A 167 -4.47 -14.55 13.20
CA LYS A 167 -5.01 -15.91 13.03
C LYS A 167 -4.12 -16.96 13.68
N ASN A 168 -2.81 -16.82 13.49
CA ASN A 168 -1.83 -17.76 14.00
C ASN A 168 -0.57 -17.03 14.49
N MET A 169 -0.05 -17.47 15.62
CA MET A 169 1.30 -17.15 16.10
C MET A 169 2.16 -18.39 15.95
N ALA A 170 3.28 -18.27 15.26
CA ALA A 170 4.19 -19.40 15.06
C ALA A 170 4.87 -19.80 16.37
N GLU A 171 5.19 -21.07 16.48
CA GLU A 171 5.97 -21.61 17.57
C GLU A 171 7.38 -21.00 17.57
N GLN A 172 7.92 -20.75 18.76
CA GLN A 172 9.26 -20.22 18.95
C GLN A 172 10.15 -21.28 19.56
N THR A 173 11.20 -21.67 18.85
CA THR A 173 12.17 -22.65 19.34
C THR A 173 13.18 -21.98 20.26
N LEU A 174 13.34 -22.50 21.48
CA LEU A 174 14.35 -22.05 22.43
C LEU A 174 15.47 -23.10 22.48
N ASN A 175 16.71 -22.66 22.26
CA ASN A 175 17.88 -23.54 22.22
C ASN A 175 19.08 -22.86 22.91
N TYR A 176 19.70 -23.57 23.87
CA TYR A 176 20.88 -23.07 24.55
C TYR A 176 22.13 -22.97 23.66
N GLY A 177 22.15 -23.70 22.54
CA GLY A 177 23.27 -23.69 21.59
C GLY A 177 23.30 -22.47 20.67
N THR A 178 22.24 -21.68 20.65
CA THR A 178 22.12 -20.52 19.77
C THR A 178 22.69 -19.29 20.48
N ILE A 179 23.83 -18.82 20.00
CA ILE A 179 24.53 -17.67 20.58
C ILE A 179 24.35 -16.46 19.62
N ASN A 180 24.01 -15.28 20.15
CA ASN A 180 23.86 -14.02 19.40
C ASN A 180 22.71 -13.97 18.39
N GLU A 181 21.70 -14.81 18.51
CA GLU A 181 20.47 -14.66 17.74
C GLU A 181 19.37 -14.01 18.56
N GLN A 182 18.62 -13.13 17.90
CA GLN A 182 17.45 -12.49 18.49
C GLN A 182 16.23 -13.37 18.30
N LEU A 183 15.44 -13.54 19.36
CA LEU A 183 14.18 -14.27 19.27
C LEU A 183 13.18 -13.49 18.41
N LYS A 184 12.57 -14.18 17.46
CA LYS A 184 11.60 -13.60 16.54
C LYS A 184 10.25 -14.29 16.69
N LEU A 185 9.19 -13.51 16.57
CA LEU A 185 7.81 -13.98 16.58
C LEU A 185 7.20 -13.78 15.21
N SER A 186 6.78 -14.85 14.56
CA SER A 186 6.06 -14.79 13.29
C SER A 186 4.55 -14.89 13.56
N VAL A 187 3.80 -13.92 13.04
CA VAL A 187 2.34 -13.82 13.21
C VAL A 187 1.68 -13.77 11.83
N THR A 188 0.72 -14.65 11.62
CA THR A 188 -0.11 -14.64 10.42
C THR A 188 -1.41 -13.93 10.69
N PHE A 189 -1.69 -12.91 9.88
CA PHE A 189 -2.91 -12.12 9.95
C PHE A 189 -3.88 -12.53 8.86
N SER A 190 -5.13 -12.72 9.25
CA SER A 190 -6.26 -12.78 8.33
C SER A 190 -6.90 -11.40 8.25
N TYR A 191 -7.33 -11.00 7.06
CA TYR A 191 -8.00 -9.72 6.81
C TYR A 191 -9.09 -9.92 5.75
N ARG A 192 -10.08 -9.05 5.75
CA ARG A 192 -11.20 -9.16 4.83
C ARG A 192 -10.87 -8.63 3.43
N TYR A 193 -10.28 -7.44 3.35
CA TYR A 193 -9.85 -6.79 2.11
C TYR A 193 -8.84 -5.69 2.41
N TRP A 194 -8.20 -5.19 1.37
CA TRP A 194 -7.29 -4.07 1.50
C TRP A 194 -7.62 -2.94 0.52
N THR A 195 -7.24 -1.72 0.87
CA THR A 195 -7.39 -0.52 0.04
C THR A 195 -6.08 0.25 -0.04
N ASP A 196 -5.85 0.86 -1.20
CA ASP A 196 -4.74 1.80 -1.38
C ASP A 196 -5.05 3.12 -0.65
N LEU A 197 -4.12 3.57 0.15
CA LEU A 197 -4.25 4.82 0.90
C LEU A 197 -4.11 6.08 0.03
N LYS A 198 -3.55 6.00 -1.17
CA LYS A 198 -3.57 7.11 -2.14
C LYS A 198 -5.00 7.48 -2.51
N THR A 199 -5.81 6.48 -2.80
CA THR A 199 -7.23 6.65 -3.12
C THR A 199 -8.03 7.11 -1.91
N SER A 200 -7.62 6.72 -0.70
CA SER A 200 -8.31 7.09 0.56
C SER A 200 -7.82 8.42 1.17
N GLY A 201 -6.90 9.14 0.52
CA GLY A 201 -6.32 10.38 1.06
C GLY A 201 -5.45 10.18 2.31
N GLY A 202 -5.10 8.93 2.64
CA GLY A 202 -4.36 8.59 3.87
C GLY A 202 -2.84 8.66 3.76
N VAL A 203 -2.30 8.80 2.55
CA VAL A 203 -0.86 8.99 2.32
C VAL A 203 -0.57 10.49 2.30
N PRO A 204 0.32 11.02 3.15
CA PRO A 204 0.77 12.39 3.05
C PRO A 204 1.40 12.63 1.69
N GLN A 205 0.88 13.59 0.93
CA GLN A 205 1.47 13.97 -0.35
C GLN A 205 2.82 14.67 -0.14
N PRO A 206 3.75 14.56 -1.11
CA PRO A 206 5.00 15.32 -1.10
C PRO A 206 4.75 16.82 -0.90
N LEU A 207 5.67 17.51 -0.27
CA LEU A 207 5.55 18.95 0.01
C LEU A 207 5.24 19.78 -1.24
N GLY A 208 5.82 19.42 -2.40
CA GLY A 208 5.55 20.07 -3.68
C GLY A 208 4.09 19.98 -4.11
N ASP A 209 3.51 18.79 -4.04
CA ASP A 209 2.10 18.56 -4.43
C ASP A 209 1.14 19.24 -3.46
N ARG A 210 1.47 19.27 -2.15
CA ARG A 210 0.70 20.01 -1.15
C ARG A 210 0.66 21.52 -1.42
N ILE A 211 1.79 22.09 -1.86
CA ILE A 211 1.86 23.51 -2.21
C ILE A 211 1.00 23.78 -3.44
N VAL A 212 1.09 22.93 -4.47
CA VAL A 212 0.27 23.05 -5.69
C VAL A 212 -1.21 22.90 -5.38
N ASP A 213 -1.60 21.92 -4.57
CA ASP A 213 -2.99 21.71 -4.19
C ASP A 213 -3.53 22.84 -3.30
N ASN A 214 -2.71 23.37 -2.40
CA ASN A 214 -3.07 24.55 -1.61
C ASN A 214 -3.27 25.79 -2.49
N LEU A 215 -2.41 26.01 -3.48
CA LEU A 215 -2.56 27.11 -4.44
C LEU A 215 -3.81 26.94 -5.31
N LYS A 216 -4.08 25.72 -5.80
CA LYS A 216 -5.33 25.42 -6.54
C LYS A 216 -6.56 25.67 -5.68
N ASN A 217 -6.56 25.19 -4.44
CA ASN A 217 -7.68 25.38 -3.51
C ASN A 217 -7.88 26.85 -3.14
N GLN A 218 -6.81 27.63 -2.98
CA GLN A 218 -6.90 29.08 -2.78
C GLN A 218 -7.45 29.79 -4.01
N ALA A 219 -7.01 29.41 -5.21
CA ALA A 219 -7.53 29.96 -6.46
C ALA A 219 -9.02 29.65 -6.64
N VAL A 220 -9.44 28.41 -6.40
CA VAL A 220 -10.85 28.00 -6.44
C VAL A 220 -11.67 28.78 -5.42
N ARG A 221 -11.19 28.92 -4.18
CA ARG A 221 -11.90 29.72 -3.14
C ARG A 221 -12.04 31.19 -3.52
N ARG A 222 -11.02 31.78 -4.15
CA ARG A 222 -11.08 33.17 -4.64
C ARG A 222 -12.09 33.32 -5.79
N LEU A 223 -12.13 32.38 -6.73
CA LEU A 223 -13.09 32.35 -7.81
C LEU A 223 -14.53 32.15 -7.31
N THR A 224 -14.75 31.21 -6.38
CA THR A 224 -16.08 31.01 -5.78
C THR A 224 -16.52 32.15 -4.89
N ALA A 225 -15.59 32.86 -4.25
CA ALA A 225 -15.94 34.08 -3.48
C ALA A 225 -16.32 35.25 -4.35
N GLN A 226 -15.87 35.33 -5.62
CA GLN A 226 -16.21 36.38 -6.58
C GLN A 226 -17.51 36.09 -7.33
N THR A 227 -17.98 34.84 -7.40
CA THR A 227 -19.23 34.49 -8.10
C THR A 227 -20.50 35.18 -7.54
N PRO A 228 -20.69 35.36 -6.23
CA PRO A 228 -21.86 36.07 -5.73
C PRO A 228 -21.88 37.56 -6.09
N ALA A 229 -20.72 38.19 -6.29
CA ALA A 229 -20.64 39.58 -6.73
C ALA A 229 -21.02 39.75 -8.20
N VAL A 230 -20.60 38.81 -9.05
CA VAL A 230 -20.95 38.82 -10.49
C VAL A 230 -22.44 38.55 -10.71
N THR A 231 -23.03 37.65 -9.93
CA THR A 231 -24.48 37.36 -10.02
C THR A 231 -25.33 38.53 -9.55
N ARG A 232 -24.88 39.31 -8.55
CA ARG A 232 -25.55 40.57 -8.13
C ARG A 232 -25.45 41.67 -9.17
N LEU A 233 -24.32 41.79 -9.87
CA LEU A 233 -24.15 42.79 -10.93
C LEU A 233 -25.03 42.48 -12.15
N LEU A 234 -25.13 41.19 -12.54
CA LEU A 234 -26.02 40.78 -13.63
C LEU A 234 -27.51 40.90 -13.26
N GLY A 235 -27.88 40.70 -12.01
CA GLY A 235 -29.25 40.87 -11.53
C GLY A 235 -29.72 42.31 -11.51
N ASN A 236 -28.81 43.31 -11.45
CA ASN A 236 -29.12 44.73 -11.53
C ASN A 236 -29.17 45.29 -12.96
N PHE A 237 -28.66 44.55 -13.95
CA PHE A 237 -28.71 44.96 -15.37
C PHE A 237 -29.94 44.46 -16.13
N LEU A 238 -30.72 43.56 -15.52
CA LEU A 238 -31.92 42.95 -16.11
C LEU A 238 -33.24 43.44 -15.45
N ARG A 239 -33.18 44.56 -14.76
CA ARG A 239 -34.37 45.28 -14.30
C ARG A 239 -34.55 46.62 -15.04
#